data_b37416383edda0c59bdc05b9c1b63457
#
_entry.id   b37416383edda0c59bdc05b9c1b63457
#
_cell.length_a   1.000
_cell.length_b   1.000
_cell.length_c   1.000
_cell.angle_alpha   90.00
_cell.angle_beta   90.00
_cell.angle_gamma   90.00
#
_symmetry.space_group_name_H-M   'P 1'
#
loop_
_entity.id
_entity.type
_entity.pdbx_description
1 polymer ?
#
loop_
_entity_poly.entity_id
_entity_poly.type
_entity_poly.pdbx_seq_one_letter_code
_entity_poly.pdbx_strand_id
1 'polypeptide(L)'
;MNAALSFMDEKNPALSRLDSLNDWVADTVAMTQPDAVHWCDGSDEEYAALLQQMQLDGTLLPLNSDTHPGSWLHRSDPSDVARVEHLTFVCTNDREDAGPNNHWMAPADGHQKMDALFAGCMRGRTLYVIPYCMGPIDSPLARCGVEITDSPYVVANMRLMTRMGAAALARIEREGMFVKGLHSTGELDPDRRFIMHFPEELSIKSYGSGYGGNALLGKKCHALRIASWQARHE
;
A
#
# COMPACT_ATOMS: atom_id res chain seq x y z
N MET A 1 18.18 -11.37 18.26
CA MET A 1 17.65 -10.02 18.51
C MET A 1 17.92 -9.21 17.27
N ASN A 2 16.88 -9.02 16.46
CA ASN A 2 17.00 -8.61 15.05
C ASN A 2 17.44 -7.15 14.92
N ALA A 3 18.51 -6.89 14.14
CA ALA A 3 19.01 -5.56 13.82
C ALA A 3 17.96 -4.65 13.12
N ALA A 4 16.93 -5.24 12.50
CA ALA A 4 15.83 -4.51 11.84
C ALA A 4 14.91 -3.72 12.81
N LEU A 5 14.95 -4.01 14.12
CA LEU A 5 14.16 -3.29 15.13
C LEU A 5 14.91 -2.12 15.76
N SER A 6 16.18 -1.88 15.38
CA SER A 6 17.04 -0.85 15.97
C SER A 6 16.91 0.53 15.34
N PHE A 7 16.13 0.70 14.27
CA PHE A 7 15.96 1.98 13.58
C PHE A 7 14.57 2.59 13.82
N MET A 8 13.96 2.34 14.98
CA MET A 8 12.74 3.05 15.37
C MET A 8 13.15 4.48 15.76
N ASP A 9 12.72 5.45 14.95
CA ASP A 9 12.78 6.85 15.33
C ASP A 9 12.07 7.01 16.70
N GLU A 10 12.71 7.61 17.70
CA GLU A 10 12.14 7.82 19.05
C GLU A 10 10.81 8.60 19.04
N LYS A 11 10.46 9.19 17.90
CA LYS A 11 9.19 9.89 17.66
C LYS A 11 8.08 9.01 17.12
N ASN A 12 8.35 7.74 16.79
CA ASN A 12 7.36 6.84 16.22
C ASN A 12 7.05 5.67 17.15
N PRO A 13 6.11 5.83 18.11
CA PRO A 13 5.86 4.88 19.17
C PRO A 13 4.99 3.68 18.79
N ALA A 14 4.78 3.42 17.53
CA ALA A 14 3.70 2.51 17.21
C ALA A 14 4.12 1.17 16.64
N LEU A 15 4.51 0.27 17.51
CA LEU A 15 4.06 -1.11 17.32
C LEU A 15 2.55 -1.12 17.61
N SER A 16 1.76 -1.68 16.72
CA SER A 16 0.34 -1.91 16.96
C SER A 16 0.14 -2.85 18.15
N ARG A 17 -1.00 -2.77 18.82
CA ARG A 17 -1.42 -3.76 19.83
C ARG A 17 -1.92 -5.06 19.18
N LEU A 18 -2.04 -5.10 17.88
CA LEU A 18 -2.48 -6.25 17.11
C LEU A 18 -1.26 -7.05 16.59
N ASP A 19 -0.99 -8.20 17.22
CA ASP A 19 0.17 -9.04 16.91
C ASP A 19 0.22 -9.42 15.43
N SER A 20 -0.92 -9.78 14.84
CA SER A 20 -1.00 -10.15 13.42
C SER A 20 -0.59 -9.02 12.46
N LEU A 21 -0.75 -7.76 12.86
CA LEU A 21 -0.26 -6.63 12.07
C LEU A 21 1.25 -6.47 12.23
N ASN A 22 1.75 -6.60 13.47
CA ASN A 22 3.17 -6.50 13.75
C ASN A 22 3.96 -7.62 13.04
N ASP A 23 3.45 -8.84 13.08
CA ASP A 23 4.05 -10.00 12.41
C ASP A 23 4.10 -9.78 10.88
N TRP A 24 2.99 -9.32 10.28
CA TRP A 24 2.96 -9.03 8.84
C TRP A 24 3.92 -7.91 8.43
N VAL A 25 4.05 -6.85 9.25
CA VAL A 25 5.05 -5.80 9.01
C VAL A 25 6.46 -6.36 9.14
N ALA A 26 6.75 -7.16 10.16
CA ALA A 26 8.06 -7.78 10.37
C ALA A 26 8.45 -8.72 9.21
N ASP A 27 7.52 -9.57 8.75
CA ASP A 27 7.74 -10.45 7.59
C ASP A 27 8.00 -9.64 6.31
N THR A 28 7.25 -8.54 6.12
CA THR A 28 7.44 -7.66 4.97
C THR A 28 8.80 -6.96 5.03
N VAL A 29 9.22 -6.46 6.18
CA VAL A 29 10.55 -5.88 6.39
C VAL A 29 11.67 -6.90 6.11
N ALA A 30 11.53 -8.12 6.61
CA ALA A 30 12.49 -9.18 6.36
C ALA A 30 12.61 -9.52 4.86
N MET A 31 11.50 -9.54 4.14
CA MET A 31 11.45 -9.79 2.71
C MET A 31 12.01 -8.63 1.89
N THR A 32 11.57 -7.41 2.14
CA THR A 32 11.86 -6.23 1.30
C THR A 32 13.16 -5.52 1.66
N GLN A 33 13.67 -5.69 2.88
CA GLN A 33 14.94 -5.18 3.41
C GLN A 33 15.09 -3.65 3.29
N PRO A 34 14.16 -2.85 3.82
CA PRO A 34 14.27 -1.39 3.81
C PRO A 34 15.36 -0.91 4.77
N ASP A 35 15.89 0.31 4.53
CA ASP A 35 16.83 0.97 5.43
C ASP A 35 16.15 1.58 6.67
N ALA A 36 14.87 1.92 6.55
CA ALA A 36 14.06 2.47 7.64
C ALA A 36 12.60 2.02 7.53
N VAL A 37 11.90 2.01 8.67
CA VAL A 37 10.46 1.75 8.75
C VAL A 37 9.79 2.96 9.40
N HIS A 38 8.80 3.53 8.72
CA HIS A 38 8.02 4.67 9.19
C HIS A 38 6.53 4.32 9.30
N TRP A 39 5.98 4.41 10.48
CA TRP A 39 4.54 4.29 10.71
C TRP A 39 3.87 5.64 10.52
N CYS A 40 3.01 5.76 9.53
CA CYS A 40 2.37 7.00 9.18
C CYS A 40 1.31 7.38 10.22
N ASP A 41 1.39 8.60 10.73
CA ASP A 41 0.45 9.15 11.70
C ASP A 41 -0.67 9.99 11.06
N GLY A 42 -0.49 10.39 9.80
CA GLY A 42 -1.44 11.19 9.03
C GLY A 42 -1.51 12.66 9.43
N SER A 43 -0.53 13.15 10.22
CA SER A 43 -0.47 14.54 10.67
C SER A 43 -0.19 15.53 9.53
N ASP A 44 -0.44 16.82 9.79
CA ASP A 44 -0.09 17.90 8.86
C ASP A 44 1.43 18.05 8.75
N GLU A 45 2.14 17.80 9.84
CA GLU A 45 3.60 17.83 9.94
C GLU A 45 4.23 16.73 9.09
N GLU A 46 3.74 15.49 9.19
CA GLU A 46 4.17 14.36 8.36
C GLU A 46 3.94 14.67 6.86
N TYR A 47 2.74 15.16 6.53
CA TYR A 47 2.40 15.51 5.16
C TYR A 47 3.31 16.60 4.59
N ALA A 48 3.57 17.66 5.37
CA ALA A 48 4.46 18.74 4.95
C ALA A 48 5.89 18.25 4.72
N ALA A 49 6.41 17.39 5.61
CA ALA A 49 7.73 16.79 5.47
C ALA A 49 7.84 15.91 4.21
N LEU A 50 6.85 15.08 3.93
CA LEU A 50 6.80 14.25 2.71
C LEU A 50 6.75 15.10 1.44
N LEU A 51 5.94 16.17 1.41
CA LEU A 51 5.89 17.09 0.28
C LEU A 51 7.25 17.78 0.05
N GLN A 52 7.90 18.23 1.12
CA GLN A 52 9.21 18.83 1.05
C GLN A 52 10.26 17.84 0.52
N GLN A 53 10.28 16.62 1.03
CA GLN A 53 11.17 15.57 0.53
C GLN A 53 11.00 15.34 -0.96
N MET A 54 9.75 15.15 -1.41
CA MET A 54 9.44 14.91 -2.83
C MET A 54 9.73 16.10 -3.75
N GLN A 55 9.73 17.32 -3.22
CA GLN A 55 10.18 18.51 -3.98
C GLN A 55 11.71 18.55 -4.09
N LEU A 56 12.43 18.18 -3.03
CA LEU A 56 13.89 18.15 -3.04
C LEU A 56 14.45 17.07 -3.99
N ASP A 57 13.81 15.93 -4.08
CA ASP A 57 14.21 14.83 -4.98
C ASP A 57 13.62 14.94 -6.40
N GLY A 58 12.79 15.96 -6.66
CA GLY A 58 12.19 16.22 -7.97
C GLY A 58 10.97 15.35 -8.30
N THR A 59 10.48 14.54 -7.38
CA THR A 59 9.27 13.76 -7.55
C THR A 59 8.03 14.65 -7.72
N LEU A 60 8.00 15.79 -7.01
CA LEU A 60 6.96 16.81 -7.12
C LEU A 60 7.55 18.12 -7.62
N LEU A 61 6.87 18.71 -8.61
CA LEU A 61 7.16 20.04 -9.11
C LEU A 61 6.07 21.01 -8.67
N PRO A 62 6.39 22.12 -7.97
CA PRO A 62 5.36 23.08 -7.56
C PRO A 62 4.74 23.75 -8.78
N LEU A 63 3.42 23.90 -8.77
CA LEU A 63 2.72 24.70 -9.75
C LEU A 63 2.74 26.18 -9.33
N ASN A 64 2.31 27.06 -10.25
CA ASN A 64 2.19 28.47 -9.97
C ASN A 64 1.23 28.72 -8.80
N SER A 65 1.73 29.28 -7.70
CA SER A 65 0.98 29.50 -6.45
C SER A 65 -0.17 30.47 -6.58
N ASP A 66 -0.11 31.41 -7.55
CA ASP A 66 -1.17 32.41 -7.73
C ASP A 66 -2.41 31.82 -8.43
N THR A 67 -2.20 30.84 -9.31
CA THR A 67 -3.28 30.20 -10.08
C THR A 67 -3.65 28.81 -9.55
N HIS A 68 -2.72 28.12 -8.91
CA HIS A 68 -2.88 26.75 -8.39
C HIS A 68 -2.25 26.64 -6.99
N PRO A 69 -2.78 27.34 -5.99
CA PRO A 69 -2.22 27.34 -4.64
C PRO A 69 -2.25 25.91 -4.06
N GLY A 70 -1.13 25.52 -3.42
CA GLY A 70 -1.00 24.20 -2.78
C GLY A 70 -1.08 23.01 -3.74
N SER A 71 -0.71 23.20 -5.01
CA SER A 71 -0.79 22.14 -6.02
C SER A 71 0.59 21.82 -6.60
N TRP A 72 0.79 20.54 -6.91
CA TRP A 72 2.03 19.99 -7.44
C TRP A 72 1.76 19.14 -8.67
N LEU A 73 2.74 19.08 -9.56
CA LEU A 73 2.77 18.14 -10.67
C LEU A 73 3.64 16.93 -10.30
N HIS A 74 3.06 15.75 -10.35
CA HIS A 74 3.78 14.49 -10.34
C HIS A 74 3.70 13.83 -11.72
N ARG A 75 4.82 13.28 -12.18
CA ARG A 75 4.88 12.52 -13.42
C ARG A 75 5.33 11.09 -13.12
N SER A 76 4.51 10.13 -13.50
CA SER A 76 4.93 8.73 -13.51
C SER A 76 5.87 8.45 -14.68
N ASP A 77 6.58 7.32 -14.63
CA ASP A 77 7.39 6.85 -15.74
C ASP A 77 6.53 6.70 -17.01
N PRO A 78 7.03 7.06 -18.21
CA PRO A 78 6.26 6.93 -19.45
C PRO A 78 5.77 5.53 -19.77
N SER A 79 6.45 4.48 -19.29
CA SER A 79 6.02 3.09 -19.40
C SER A 79 4.93 2.68 -18.42
N ASP A 80 4.69 3.52 -17.40
CA ASP A 80 3.78 3.23 -16.28
C ASP A 80 2.40 3.82 -16.57
N VAL A 81 1.52 3.00 -17.08
CA VAL A 81 0.19 3.39 -17.55
C VAL A 81 -0.91 3.03 -16.57
N ALA A 82 -2.06 3.72 -16.71
CA ALA A 82 -3.20 3.61 -15.80
C ALA A 82 -3.85 2.23 -15.75
N ARG A 83 -3.72 1.45 -16.81
CA ARG A 83 -4.40 0.17 -16.97
C ARG A 83 -3.41 -0.89 -17.40
N VAL A 84 -3.27 -1.88 -16.54
CA VAL A 84 -2.39 -3.05 -16.73
C VAL A 84 -3.21 -4.33 -16.54
N GLU A 85 -4.37 -4.42 -17.21
CA GLU A 85 -5.27 -5.56 -17.06
C GLU A 85 -4.58 -6.89 -17.36
N HIS A 86 -3.73 -6.95 -18.37
CA HIS A 86 -2.97 -8.14 -18.75
C HIS A 86 -1.92 -8.57 -17.71
N LEU A 87 -1.55 -7.68 -16.79
CA LEU A 87 -0.64 -7.93 -15.66
C LEU A 87 -1.36 -7.96 -14.31
N THR A 88 -2.70 -7.92 -14.33
CA THR A 88 -3.54 -7.96 -13.12
C THR A 88 -4.20 -9.32 -13.01
N PHE A 89 -3.98 -10.01 -11.89
CA PHE A 89 -4.49 -11.34 -11.63
C PHE A 89 -5.36 -11.37 -10.38
N VAL A 90 -6.31 -12.30 -10.36
CA VAL A 90 -7.06 -12.68 -9.17
C VAL A 90 -6.65 -14.09 -8.80
N CYS A 91 -6.07 -14.24 -7.62
CA CYS A 91 -5.50 -15.47 -7.10
C CYS A 91 -6.46 -16.07 -6.09
N THR A 92 -7.26 -17.04 -6.53
CA THR A 92 -8.27 -17.76 -5.75
C THR A 92 -8.05 -19.25 -5.85
N ASN A 93 -8.43 -20.01 -4.82
CA ASN A 93 -8.34 -21.47 -4.83
C ASN A 93 -9.24 -22.06 -5.91
N ASP A 94 -10.46 -21.53 -6.05
CA ASP A 94 -11.33 -21.86 -7.16
C ASP A 94 -11.21 -20.81 -8.27
N ARG A 95 -10.91 -21.26 -9.48
CA ARG A 95 -10.79 -20.39 -10.66
C ARG A 95 -12.11 -19.65 -10.96
N GLU A 96 -13.26 -20.23 -10.67
CA GLU A 96 -14.55 -19.59 -10.92
C GLU A 96 -14.75 -18.35 -10.05
N ASP A 97 -14.15 -18.31 -8.86
CA ASP A 97 -14.18 -17.15 -7.96
C ASP A 97 -13.41 -15.94 -8.47
N ALA A 98 -12.49 -16.12 -9.42
CA ALA A 98 -11.85 -14.99 -10.10
C ALA A 98 -12.83 -14.21 -10.98
N GLY A 99 -13.93 -14.83 -11.40
CA GLY A 99 -14.93 -14.24 -12.29
C GLY A 99 -14.52 -14.26 -13.77
N PRO A 100 -15.49 -14.06 -14.69
CA PRO A 100 -15.31 -14.37 -16.11
C PRO A 100 -14.35 -13.43 -16.85
N ASN A 101 -14.14 -12.22 -16.34
CA ASN A 101 -13.39 -11.17 -17.02
C ASN A 101 -12.01 -10.88 -16.39
N ASN A 102 -11.57 -11.70 -15.45
CA ASN A 102 -10.29 -11.51 -14.77
C ASN A 102 -9.30 -12.62 -15.15
N HIS A 103 -8.02 -12.27 -15.22
CA HIS A 103 -6.97 -13.27 -15.31
C HIS A 103 -6.85 -13.98 -13.95
N TRP A 104 -6.85 -15.29 -14.00
CA TRP A 104 -6.68 -16.13 -12.83
C TRP A 104 -5.25 -16.67 -12.74
N MET A 105 -4.76 -16.83 -11.50
CA MET A 105 -3.54 -17.54 -11.17
C MET A 105 -3.76 -18.30 -9.86
N ALA A 106 -3.18 -19.48 -9.71
CA ALA A 106 -3.24 -20.18 -8.43
C ALA A 106 -2.56 -19.35 -7.33
N PRO A 107 -3.09 -19.28 -6.10
CA PRO A 107 -2.52 -18.46 -5.04
C PRO A 107 -1.03 -18.73 -4.79
N ALA A 108 -0.62 -20.00 -4.75
CA ALA A 108 0.78 -20.37 -4.54
C ALA A 108 1.72 -19.80 -5.62
N ASP A 109 1.31 -19.87 -6.88
CA ASP A 109 2.10 -19.31 -8.01
C ASP A 109 2.15 -17.78 -7.94
N GLY A 110 1.04 -17.16 -7.56
CA GLY A 110 0.93 -15.72 -7.34
C GLY A 110 1.89 -15.24 -6.23
N HIS A 111 1.89 -15.93 -5.08
CA HIS A 111 2.82 -15.63 -3.99
C HIS A 111 4.26 -15.83 -4.41
N GLN A 112 4.60 -16.98 -4.98
CA GLN A 112 5.96 -17.26 -5.42
C GLN A 112 6.49 -16.16 -6.36
N LYS A 113 5.66 -15.74 -7.32
CA LYS A 113 6.02 -14.68 -8.27
C LYS A 113 6.21 -13.33 -7.59
N MET A 114 5.28 -12.93 -6.73
CA MET A 114 5.36 -11.63 -6.06
C MET A 114 6.50 -11.59 -5.04
N ASP A 115 6.68 -12.63 -4.25
CA ASP A 115 7.73 -12.68 -3.23
C ASP A 115 9.13 -12.62 -3.86
N ALA A 116 9.32 -13.23 -5.04
CA ALA A 116 10.56 -13.09 -5.82
C ALA A 116 10.81 -11.65 -6.30
N LEU A 117 9.76 -10.89 -6.62
CA LEU A 117 9.85 -9.48 -7.01
C LEU A 117 10.10 -8.57 -5.80
N PHE A 118 9.46 -8.85 -4.67
CA PHE A 118 9.59 -8.05 -3.45
C PHE A 118 10.91 -8.30 -2.71
N ALA A 119 11.61 -9.41 -2.96
CA ALA A 119 12.84 -9.75 -2.26
C ALA A 119 13.91 -8.65 -2.38
N GLY A 120 14.17 -7.92 -1.27
CA GLY A 120 15.16 -6.85 -1.18
C GLY A 120 14.83 -5.58 -1.99
N CYS A 121 13.59 -5.41 -2.47
CA CYS A 121 13.22 -4.30 -3.35
C CYS A 121 13.25 -2.93 -2.68
N MET A 122 13.23 -2.87 -1.35
CA MET A 122 13.22 -1.60 -0.61
C MET A 122 14.59 -1.22 -0.03
N ARG A 123 15.68 -1.89 -0.43
CA ARG A 123 17.03 -1.48 -0.03
C ARG A 123 17.31 -0.04 -0.47
N GLY A 124 17.89 0.77 0.41
CA GLY A 124 18.11 2.20 0.17
C GLY A 124 16.83 3.05 0.28
N ARG A 125 15.72 2.48 0.74
CA ARG A 125 14.42 3.16 0.81
C ARG A 125 13.81 3.05 2.21
N THR A 126 12.86 3.95 2.49
CA THR A 126 11.98 3.86 3.67
C THR A 126 10.74 3.05 3.33
N LEU A 127 10.40 2.10 4.18
CA LEU A 127 9.12 1.40 4.16
C LEU A 127 8.12 2.19 5.02
N TYR A 128 7.04 2.63 4.41
CA TYR A 128 5.93 3.33 5.06
C TYR A 128 4.82 2.35 5.40
N VAL A 129 4.37 2.35 6.65
CA VAL A 129 3.19 1.60 7.12
C VAL A 129 2.03 2.56 7.27
N ILE A 130 0.98 2.40 6.49
CA ILE A 130 -0.15 3.34 6.38
C ILE A 130 -1.42 2.67 6.91
N PRO A 131 -1.78 2.80 8.19
CA PRO A 131 -3.11 2.44 8.67
C PRO A 131 -4.14 3.41 8.08
N TYR A 132 -5.20 2.90 7.47
CA TYR A 132 -6.21 3.75 6.86
C TYR A 132 -7.62 3.18 6.99
N CYS A 133 -8.63 4.05 6.85
CA CYS A 133 -10.03 3.69 6.79
C CYS A 133 -10.67 4.35 5.57
N MET A 134 -11.41 3.57 4.80
CA MET A 134 -12.28 4.07 3.74
C MET A 134 -13.64 4.41 4.34
N GLY A 135 -14.05 5.68 4.21
CA GLY A 135 -15.24 6.22 4.84
C GLY A 135 -14.99 6.85 6.23
N PRO A 136 -16.02 7.40 6.85
CA PRO A 136 -15.93 7.99 8.19
C PRO A 136 -15.54 6.93 9.22
N ILE A 137 -14.59 7.25 10.11
CA ILE A 137 -14.02 6.28 11.07
C ILE A 137 -15.09 5.61 11.94
N ASP A 138 -16.10 6.35 12.34
CA ASP A 138 -17.16 5.84 13.24
C ASP A 138 -18.32 5.14 12.49
N SER A 139 -18.26 5.12 11.17
CA SER A 139 -19.32 4.48 10.38
C SER A 139 -19.22 2.95 10.44
N PRO A 140 -20.32 2.23 10.67
CA PRO A 140 -20.33 0.77 10.60
C PRO A 140 -20.02 0.23 9.19
N LEU A 141 -20.16 1.08 8.16
CA LEU A 141 -19.86 0.72 6.77
C LEU A 141 -18.41 1.02 6.37
N ALA A 142 -17.65 1.72 7.22
CA ALA A 142 -16.26 1.98 6.92
C ALA A 142 -15.44 0.68 6.92
N ARG A 143 -14.45 0.61 6.03
CA ARG A 143 -13.55 -0.54 5.89
C ARG A 143 -12.13 -0.09 6.11
N CYS A 144 -11.39 -0.82 6.93
CA CYS A 144 -10.04 -0.48 7.29
C CYS A 144 -9.03 -1.43 6.65
N GLY A 145 -7.85 -0.90 6.39
CA GLY A 145 -6.73 -1.64 5.87
C GLY A 145 -5.41 -1.02 6.30
N VAL A 146 -4.34 -1.71 6.01
CA VAL A 146 -2.98 -1.19 6.13
C VAL A 146 -2.30 -1.34 4.78
N GLU A 147 -1.76 -0.25 4.26
CA GLU A 147 -0.92 -0.28 3.06
C GLU A 147 0.54 -0.11 3.45
N ILE A 148 1.39 -1.01 2.95
CA ILE A 148 2.84 -0.90 3.04
C ILE A 148 3.37 -0.48 1.68
N THR A 149 4.24 0.53 1.64
CA THR A 149 4.81 1.06 0.40
C THR A 149 6.20 1.66 0.62
N ASP A 150 7.01 1.75 -0.43
CA ASP A 150 8.27 2.50 -0.46
C ASP A 150 8.13 3.90 -1.09
N SER A 151 6.89 4.35 -1.37
CA SER A 151 6.63 5.58 -2.10
C SER A 151 6.02 6.67 -1.21
N PRO A 152 6.72 7.79 -0.94
CA PRO A 152 6.16 8.94 -0.23
C PRO A 152 4.99 9.58 -1.00
N TYR A 153 4.96 9.46 -2.33
CA TYR A 153 3.83 9.89 -3.16
C TYR A 153 2.55 9.11 -2.81
N VAL A 154 2.66 7.80 -2.56
CA VAL A 154 1.53 6.98 -2.12
C VAL A 154 1.03 7.43 -0.76
N VAL A 155 1.91 7.66 0.21
CA VAL A 155 1.54 8.16 1.54
C VAL A 155 0.75 9.46 1.45
N ALA A 156 1.29 10.45 0.72
CA ALA A 156 0.66 11.75 0.55
C ALA A 156 -0.75 11.65 -0.07
N ASN A 157 -0.92 10.78 -1.08
CA ASN A 157 -2.22 10.59 -1.73
C ASN A 157 -3.20 9.77 -0.87
N MET A 158 -2.72 8.77 -0.13
CA MET A 158 -3.56 8.02 0.81
C MET A 158 -4.13 8.93 1.89
N ARG A 159 -3.34 9.90 2.38
CA ARG A 159 -3.83 10.93 3.32
C ARG A 159 -4.97 11.77 2.75
N LEU A 160 -4.92 12.13 1.48
CA LEU A 160 -5.97 12.90 0.81
C LEU A 160 -7.24 12.07 0.55
N MET A 161 -7.09 10.77 0.31
CA MET A 161 -8.17 9.89 -0.16
C MET A 161 -8.85 9.11 0.95
N THR A 162 -8.21 8.96 2.11
CA THR A 162 -8.67 8.10 3.20
C THR A 162 -8.69 8.83 4.55
N ARG A 163 -9.04 8.13 5.59
CA ARG A 163 -8.81 8.53 6.98
C ARG A 163 -7.66 7.68 7.49
N MET A 164 -6.44 8.23 7.51
CA MET A 164 -5.24 7.47 7.89
C MET A 164 -4.68 7.88 9.26
N GLY A 165 -3.74 7.09 9.75
CA GLY A 165 -2.98 7.36 10.96
C GLY A 165 -3.59 6.76 12.22
N ALA A 166 -3.32 7.39 13.37
CA ALA A 166 -3.60 6.84 14.70
C ALA A 166 -5.07 6.45 14.93
N ALA A 167 -6.03 7.22 14.41
CA ALA A 167 -7.45 6.91 14.58
C ALA A 167 -7.88 5.67 13.76
N ALA A 168 -7.31 5.48 12.57
CA ALA A 168 -7.52 4.27 11.77
C ALA A 168 -6.87 3.06 12.43
N LEU A 169 -5.64 3.22 12.95
CA LEU A 169 -4.95 2.16 13.68
C LEU A 169 -5.73 1.70 14.91
N ALA A 170 -6.22 2.63 15.72
CA ALA A 170 -7.05 2.31 16.89
C ALA A 170 -8.33 1.54 16.52
N ARG A 171 -8.92 1.82 15.36
CA ARG A 171 -10.06 1.07 14.85
C ARG A 171 -9.67 -0.34 14.42
N ILE A 172 -8.57 -0.50 13.67
CA ILE A 172 -8.03 -1.79 13.25
C ILE A 172 -7.75 -2.68 14.46
N GLU A 173 -7.11 -2.12 15.51
CA GLU A 173 -6.81 -2.83 16.74
C GLU A 173 -8.08 -3.31 17.48
N ARG A 174 -9.12 -2.49 17.47
CA ARG A 174 -10.41 -2.84 18.08
C ARG A 174 -11.15 -3.93 17.30
N GLU A 175 -11.11 -3.87 15.97
CA GLU A 175 -11.79 -4.84 15.11
C GLU A 175 -10.99 -6.14 14.93
N GLY A 176 -9.68 -6.10 15.15
CA GLY A 176 -8.79 -7.26 14.98
C GLY A 176 -8.61 -7.72 13.53
N MET A 177 -9.11 -6.94 12.56
CA MET A 177 -9.13 -7.30 11.14
C MET A 177 -8.80 -6.09 10.27
N PHE A 178 -8.04 -6.33 9.19
CA PHE A 178 -7.67 -5.31 8.20
C PHE A 178 -7.36 -5.94 6.84
N VAL A 179 -7.53 -5.17 5.77
CA VAL A 179 -7.10 -5.58 4.44
C VAL A 179 -5.62 -5.21 4.26
N LYS A 180 -4.84 -6.15 3.74
CA LYS A 180 -3.39 -6.02 3.53
C LYS A 180 -3.10 -5.49 2.14
N GLY A 181 -2.45 -4.35 2.02
CA GLY A 181 -1.94 -3.80 0.78
C GLY A 181 -0.41 -3.75 0.79
N LEU A 182 0.26 -4.43 -0.12
CA LEU A 182 1.71 -4.34 -0.27
C LEU A 182 2.05 -3.77 -1.64
N HIS A 183 2.76 -2.65 -1.66
CA HIS A 183 3.18 -1.94 -2.86
C HIS A 183 4.68 -1.65 -2.83
N SER A 184 5.33 -1.76 -3.98
CA SER A 184 6.65 -1.16 -4.24
C SER A 184 6.70 -0.59 -5.66
N THR A 185 7.35 0.56 -5.79
CA THR A 185 7.67 1.16 -7.09
C THR A 185 8.63 0.26 -7.89
N GLY A 186 9.43 -0.56 -7.22
CA GLY A 186 10.39 -1.44 -7.87
C GLY A 186 11.38 -0.68 -8.74
N GLU A 187 11.72 -1.27 -9.88
CA GLU A 187 12.58 -0.67 -10.89
C GLU A 187 11.78 0.02 -12.03
N LEU A 188 10.46 0.07 -11.95
CA LEU A 188 9.56 0.58 -13.00
C LEU A 188 9.67 -0.17 -14.34
N ASP A 189 10.19 -1.41 -14.32
CA ASP A 189 10.31 -2.26 -15.50
C ASP A 189 8.94 -2.81 -15.90
N PRO A 190 8.46 -2.55 -17.14
CA PRO A 190 7.18 -3.07 -17.62
C PRO A 190 7.05 -4.58 -17.57
N ASP A 191 8.14 -5.31 -17.79
CA ASP A 191 8.16 -6.80 -17.81
C ASP A 191 8.11 -7.39 -16.40
N ARG A 192 8.38 -6.56 -15.37
CA ARG A 192 8.36 -6.93 -13.95
C ARG A 192 7.23 -6.24 -13.19
N ARG A 193 6.21 -5.77 -13.85
CA ARG A 193 5.06 -5.08 -13.26
C ARG A 193 3.88 -6.04 -13.11
N PHE A 194 3.39 -6.22 -11.87
CA PHE A 194 2.25 -7.09 -11.59
C PHE A 194 1.36 -6.53 -10.49
N ILE A 195 0.06 -6.77 -10.62
CA ILE A 195 -0.94 -6.52 -9.58
C ILE A 195 -1.68 -7.82 -9.31
N MET A 196 -1.65 -8.31 -8.08
CA MET A 196 -2.30 -9.56 -7.70
C MET A 196 -3.23 -9.37 -6.52
N HIS A 197 -4.46 -9.81 -6.69
CA HIS A 197 -5.48 -9.81 -5.66
C HIS A 197 -5.60 -11.21 -5.08
N PHE A 198 -5.57 -11.33 -3.76
CA PHE A 198 -5.78 -12.55 -2.99
C PHE A 198 -7.03 -12.36 -2.11
N PRO A 199 -8.24 -12.52 -2.68
CA PRO A 199 -9.48 -12.18 -1.97
C PRO A 199 -9.70 -12.97 -0.68
N GLU A 200 -9.36 -14.25 -0.68
CA GLU A 200 -9.51 -15.14 0.47
C GLU A 200 -8.58 -14.77 1.64
N GLU A 201 -7.48 -14.06 1.35
CA GLU A 201 -6.51 -13.59 2.32
C GLU A 201 -6.70 -12.11 2.67
N LEU A 202 -7.73 -11.45 2.12
CA LEU A 202 -7.95 -10.01 2.21
C LEU A 202 -6.67 -9.22 1.86
N SER A 203 -6.00 -9.61 0.79
CA SER A 203 -4.70 -9.06 0.43
C SER A 203 -4.61 -8.64 -1.04
N ILE A 204 -3.79 -7.61 -1.30
CA ILE A 204 -3.41 -7.18 -2.64
C ILE A 204 -1.93 -6.83 -2.64
N LYS A 205 -1.21 -7.30 -3.66
CA LYS A 205 0.19 -6.97 -3.90
C LYS A 205 0.32 -6.26 -5.25
N SER A 206 1.04 -5.12 -5.29
CA SER A 206 1.33 -4.36 -6.50
C SER A 206 2.80 -4.02 -6.57
N TYR A 207 3.46 -4.41 -7.64
CA TYR A 207 4.90 -4.21 -7.84
C TYR A 207 5.18 -3.55 -9.19
N GLY A 208 6.18 -2.65 -9.22
CA GLY A 208 6.74 -2.10 -10.45
C GLY A 208 5.97 -0.90 -11.03
N SER A 209 5.10 -0.25 -10.23
CA SER A 209 4.31 0.90 -10.67
C SER A 209 4.37 2.05 -9.66
N GLY A 210 4.69 3.26 -10.11
CA GLY A 210 4.53 4.51 -9.35
C GLY A 210 3.24 5.25 -9.73
N TYR A 211 2.48 4.75 -10.71
CA TYR A 211 1.23 5.38 -11.12
C TYR A 211 0.14 5.22 -10.05
N GLY A 212 -0.48 6.33 -9.64
CA GLY A 212 -1.46 6.33 -8.54
C GLY A 212 -2.61 5.33 -8.71
N GLY A 213 -3.07 5.09 -9.94
CA GLY A 213 -4.10 4.08 -10.21
C GLY A 213 -3.70 2.64 -9.84
N ASN A 214 -2.42 2.33 -9.84
CA ASN A 214 -1.85 1.02 -9.53
C ASN A 214 -1.25 0.95 -8.12
N ALA A 215 -0.73 2.07 -7.62
CA ALA A 215 0.01 2.16 -6.37
C ALA A 215 -0.88 2.48 -5.15
N LEU A 216 -1.97 3.23 -5.33
CA LEU A 216 -2.89 3.58 -4.24
C LEU A 216 -3.85 2.41 -3.99
N LEU A 217 -3.43 1.47 -3.17
CA LEU A 217 -4.16 0.22 -2.97
C LEU A 217 -5.42 0.37 -2.12
N GLY A 218 -5.57 1.42 -1.32
CA GLY A 218 -6.72 1.61 -0.45
C GLY A 218 -8.06 1.40 -1.16
N LYS A 219 -8.26 2.01 -2.33
CA LYS A 219 -9.46 1.78 -3.14
C LYS A 219 -9.52 0.39 -3.78
N LYS A 220 -8.37 -0.24 -4.06
CA LYS A 220 -8.30 -1.58 -4.65
C LYS A 220 -8.49 -2.67 -3.61
N CYS A 221 -8.00 -2.47 -2.39
CA CYS A 221 -8.20 -3.38 -1.26
C CYS A 221 -9.69 -3.56 -0.95
N HIS A 222 -10.47 -2.48 -1.08
CA HIS A 222 -11.93 -2.51 -0.93
C HIS A 222 -12.65 -2.51 -2.29
N ALA A 223 -11.93 -2.84 -3.36
CA ALA A 223 -12.51 -3.00 -4.67
C ALA A 223 -13.38 -4.25 -4.75
N LEU A 224 -14.15 -4.29 -5.82
CA LEU A 224 -15.20 -5.26 -6.08
C LEU A 224 -14.78 -6.72 -5.80
N ARG A 225 -13.52 -7.07 -6.04
CA ARG A 225 -13.02 -8.46 -5.88
C ARG A 225 -12.99 -8.91 -4.42
N ILE A 226 -12.37 -8.13 -3.54
CA ILE A 226 -12.31 -8.44 -2.10
C ILE A 226 -13.68 -8.24 -1.46
N ALA A 227 -14.37 -7.13 -1.77
CA ALA A 227 -15.69 -6.86 -1.25
C ALA A 227 -16.73 -7.91 -1.70
N SER A 228 -16.67 -8.38 -2.95
CA SER A 228 -17.54 -9.45 -3.43
C SER A 228 -17.26 -10.77 -2.76
N TRP A 229 -16.00 -11.08 -2.49
CA TRP A 229 -15.64 -12.30 -1.78
C TRP A 229 -16.14 -12.24 -0.34
N GLN A 230 -15.90 -11.15 0.38
CA GLN A 230 -16.41 -10.91 1.72
C GLN A 230 -17.94 -11.06 1.78
N ALA A 231 -18.68 -10.36 0.89
CA ALA A 231 -20.13 -10.40 0.86
C ALA A 231 -20.74 -11.78 0.56
N ARG A 232 -19.97 -12.72 0.01
CA ARG A 232 -20.40 -14.09 -0.22
C ARG A 232 -20.11 -15.04 0.95
N HIS A 233 -19.22 -14.63 1.86
CA HIS A 233 -18.71 -15.48 2.94
C HIS A 233 -19.00 -14.92 4.35
N GLU A 234 -19.54 -13.71 4.45
CA GLU A 234 -20.10 -13.09 5.65
C GLU A 234 -21.63 -13.32 5.73
#